data_cf731afbfe0545150f6130cc206013ec
#
_entry.id   cf731afbfe0545150f6130cc206013ec
#
_cell.length_a   1.000
_cell.length_b   1.000
_cell.length_c   1.000
_cell.angle_alpha   90.00
_cell.angle_beta   90.00
_cell.angle_gamma   90.00
#
_symmetry.space_group_name_H-M   'P 1'
#
loop_
_entity.id
_entity.type
_entity.pdbx_description
1 polymer ?
#
loop_
_entity_poly.entity_id
_entity_poly.type
_entity_poly.pdbx_seq_one_letter_code
_entity_poly.pdbx_strand_id
1 'polypeptide(L)'
;MSGDIDVFISEFSRDAWGIQSSTTEVVHHGVDSKLFSPVDITDEPYVLSVVNDFKNRDYCCNYFGWKRITDGLETKIVGDNGELGQPAESVEKLVEEYNTAQVFLNTSTVSPVPTALLEAMSCGRAIVTTATCMIPEIVKNGENGFISNDEEELRGYVEQLLGDEELRTKLGNAARETILNDFSEKMFIDSWNNIFDAAYGV
;
A
#
# COMPACT_ATOMS: atom_id res chain seq x y z
N MET A 1 4.71 2.52 38.06
CA MET A 1 3.28 2.58 37.69
C MET A 1 3.18 2.00 36.29
N SER A 2 2.65 0.77 36.15
CA SER A 2 2.30 0.26 34.84
C SER A 2 1.06 1.05 34.40
N GLY A 3 1.22 1.98 33.48
CA GLY A 3 0.12 2.66 32.84
C GLY A 3 -0.28 1.90 31.59
N ASP A 4 -1.55 1.93 31.25
CA ASP A 4 -2.01 1.44 29.95
C ASP A 4 -1.36 2.30 28.86
N ILE A 5 -0.87 1.64 27.79
CA ILE A 5 -0.31 2.31 26.61
C ILE A 5 -1.30 2.07 25.47
N ASP A 6 -1.84 3.15 24.91
CA ASP A 6 -2.69 3.09 23.73
C ASP A 6 -1.81 3.03 22.48
N VAL A 7 -1.97 1.97 21.67
CA VAL A 7 -1.17 1.75 20.45
C VAL A 7 -2.04 1.93 19.22
N PHE A 8 -1.61 2.77 18.31
CA PHE A 8 -2.26 3.05 17.04
C PHE A 8 -1.40 2.57 15.86
N ILE A 9 -2.05 2.26 14.74
CA ILE A 9 -1.36 1.78 13.52
C ILE A 9 -0.87 2.92 12.62
N SER A 10 -1.26 4.16 12.90
CA SER A 10 -0.87 5.36 12.16
C SER A 10 -1.14 6.62 12.96
N GLU A 11 -0.49 7.71 12.62
CA GLU A 11 -0.77 9.05 13.13
C GLU A 11 -2.23 9.44 12.83
N PHE A 12 -2.69 9.18 11.60
CA PHE A 12 -4.09 9.38 11.20
C PHE A 12 -5.07 8.67 12.14
N SER A 13 -4.81 7.41 12.48
CA SER A 13 -5.69 6.64 13.38
C SER A 13 -5.72 7.25 14.78
N ARG A 14 -4.56 7.61 15.33
CA ARG A 14 -4.45 8.28 16.64
C ARG A 14 -5.25 9.57 16.67
N ASP A 15 -5.05 10.41 15.66
CA ASP A 15 -5.69 11.73 15.59
C ASP A 15 -7.20 11.61 15.39
N ALA A 16 -7.66 10.63 14.58
CA ALA A 16 -9.10 10.35 14.38
C ALA A 16 -9.80 9.88 15.66
N TRP A 17 -9.12 9.20 16.57
CA TRP A 17 -9.66 8.82 17.88
C TRP A 17 -9.67 9.97 18.89
N GLY A 18 -8.95 11.07 18.61
CA GLY A 18 -8.88 12.25 19.47
C GLY A 18 -8.23 11.99 20.84
N ILE A 19 -7.49 10.90 20.98
CA ILE A 19 -6.78 10.57 22.22
C ILE A 19 -5.48 11.36 22.26
N GLN A 20 -5.38 12.28 23.20
CA GLN A 20 -4.17 13.06 23.48
C GLN A 20 -3.62 12.66 24.84
N SER A 21 -3.13 11.45 24.96
CA SER A 21 -2.44 10.94 26.16
C SER A 21 -0.93 10.94 25.96
N SER A 22 -0.18 11.15 27.03
CA SER A 22 1.29 10.99 27.02
C SER A 22 1.74 9.52 26.92
N THR A 23 0.78 8.59 26.87
CA THR A 23 0.98 7.15 26.79
C THR A 23 0.47 6.58 25.48
N THR A 24 0.42 7.38 24.42
CA THR A 24 0.06 6.89 23.07
C THR A 24 1.30 6.65 22.24
N GLU A 25 1.33 5.51 21.55
CA GLU A 25 2.39 5.10 20.63
C GLU A 25 1.82 4.76 19.26
N VAL A 26 2.62 4.94 18.23
CA VAL A 26 2.27 4.52 16.86
C VAL A 26 3.19 3.40 16.43
N VAL A 27 2.60 2.27 16.03
CA VAL A 27 3.31 1.12 15.46
C VAL A 27 2.74 0.83 14.09
N HIS A 28 3.47 1.18 13.05
CA HIS A 28 3.09 0.90 11.69
C HIS A 28 3.10 -0.61 11.41
N HIS A 29 2.25 -1.08 10.49
CA HIS A 29 2.33 -2.45 10.00
C HIS A 29 3.67 -2.72 9.34
N GLY A 30 4.22 -3.93 9.59
CA GLY A 30 5.40 -4.42 8.92
C GLY A 30 5.04 -5.30 7.72
N VAL A 31 5.91 -5.27 6.71
CA VAL A 31 5.87 -6.17 5.55
C VAL A 31 7.10 -7.07 5.57
N ASP A 32 6.93 -8.36 5.30
CA ASP A 32 8.04 -9.26 5.02
C ASP A 32 8.70 -8.87 3.68
N SER A 33 9.68 -7.98 3.76
CA SER A 33 10.39 -7.43 2.60
C SER A 33 11.37 -8.42 1.95
N LYS A 34 11.52 -9.63 2.50
CA LYS A 34 12.27 -10.72 1.87
C LYS A 34 11.35 -11.53 0.97
N LEU A 35 10.13 -11.77 1.43
CA LEU A 35 9.08 -12.45 0.66
C LEU A 35 8.57 -11.53 -0.45
N PHE A 36 8.08 -10.35 -0.09
CA PHE A 36 7.67 -9.32 -1.05
C PHE A 36 8.89 -8.51 -1.51
N SER A 37 9.57 -9.03 -2.51
CA SER A 37 10.80 -8.44 -3.03
C SER A 37 10.78 -8.38 -4.55
N PRO A 38 11.56 -7.48 -5.17
CA PRO A 38 11.78 -7.52 -6.61
C PRO A 38 12.34 -8.87 -7.04
N VAL A 39 11.78 -9.44 -8.09
CA VAL A 39 12.28 -10.65 -8.75
C VAL A 39 12.54 -10.34 -10.21
N ASP A 40 13.48 -11.10 -10.81
CA ASP A 40 13.88 -10.94 -12.21
C ASP A 40 12.81 -11.55 -13.14
N ILE A 41 11.72 -10.81 -13.32
CA ILE A 41 10.60 -11.14 -14.21
C ILE A 41 10.41 -9.95 -15.16
N THR A 42 10.21 -10.23 -16.43
CA THR A 42 9.82 -9.18 -17.40
C THR A 42 8.45 -8.64 -17.03
N ASP A 43 8.36 -7.35 -16.81
CA ASP A 43 7.09 -6.70 -16.52
C ASP A 43 6.21 -6.58 -17.78
N GLU A 44 4.91 -6.53 -17.57
CA GLU A 44 3.90 -6.42 -18.63
C GLU A 44 3.11 -5.11 -18.47
N PRO A 45 2.68 -4.47 -19.57
CA PRO A 45 2.07 -3.15 -19.55
C PRO A 45 0.61 -3.18 -19.07
N TYR A 46 0.39 -3.62 -17.82
CA TYR A 46 -0.92 -3.56 -17.19
C TYR A 46 -0.89 -2.93 -15.80
N VAL A 47 -2.07 -2.53 -15.35
CA VAL A 47 -2.33 -1.96 -14.02
C VAL A 47 -2.87 -3.06 -13.11
N LEU A 48 -2.19 -3.32 -12.01
CA LEU A 48 -2.60 -4.27 -10.99
C LEU A 48 -3.35 -3.57 -9.85
N SER A 49 -4.44 -4.19 -9.40
CA SER A 49 -5.07 -3.90 -8.11
C SER A 49 -5.27 -5.20 -7.33
N VAL A 50 -4.86 -5.21 -6.08
CA VAL A 50 -5.02 -6.38 -5.18
C VAL A 50 -6.04 -6.01 -4.11
N VAL A 51 -7.22 -6.61 -4.21
CA VAL A 51 -8.37 -6.26 -3.36
C VAL A 51 -9.38 -7.41 -3.38
N ASN A 52 -10.03 -7.69 -2.26
CA ASN A 52 -11.13 -8.65 -2.17
C ASN A 52 -12.48 -7.93 -2.17
N ASP A 53 -13.48 -8.58 -2.78
CA ASP A 53 -14.87 -8.12 -2.81
C ASP A 53 -15.04 -6.67 -3.30
N PHE A 54 -14.24 -6.32 -4.31
CA PHE A 54 -14.04 -4.95 -4.78
C PHE A 54 -15.34 -4.22 -5.07
N LYS A 55 -16.21 -4.86 -5.85
CA LYS A 55 -17.47 -4.24 -6.30
C LYS A 55 -18.47 -4.05 -5.17
N ASN A 56 -18.61 -5.04 -4.26
CA ASN A 56 -19.55 -4.94 -3.15
C ASN A 56 -19.03 -3.99 -2.06
N ARG A 57 -17.71 -3.78 -2.01
CA ARG A 57 -17.04 -2.84 -1.11
C ARG A 57 -16.74 -1.50 -1.77
N ASP A 58 -17.50 -1.11 -2.79
CA ASP A 58 -17.33 0.17 -3.50
C ASP A 58 -17.27 1.37 -2.54
N TYR A 59 -18.08 1.37 -1.48
CA TYR A 59 -18.13 2.43 -0.47
C TYR A 59 -16.79 2.75 0.21
N CYS A 60 -15.84 1.81 0.23
CA CYS A 60 -14.52 2.00 0.82
C CYS A 60 -13.36 1.71 -0.14
N CYS A 61 -13.58 0.90 -1.18
CA CYS A 61 -12.56 0.55 -2.16
C CYS A 61 -12.67 1.36 -3.45
N ASN A 62 -13.81 2.06 -3.69
CA ASN A 62 -14.07 2.91 -4.86
C ASN A 62 -13.91 2.16 -6.20
N TYR A 63 -14.60 1.03 -6.34
CA TYR A 63 -14.60 0.23 -7.56
C TYR A 63 -15.03 1.02 -8.79
N PHE A 64 -16.10 1.81 -8.68
CA PHE A 64 -16.58 2.57 -9.82
C PHE A 64 -15.63 3.70 -10.21
N GLY A 65 -14.93 4.31 -9.25
CA GLY A 65 -13.83 5.25 -9.54
C GLY A 65 -12.65 4.53 -10.23
N TRP A 66 -12.24 3.38 -9.69
CA TRP A 66 -11.22 2.54 -10.32
C TRP A 66 -11.56 2.23 -11.78
N LYS A 67 -12.82 1.87 -12.06
CA LYS A 67 -13.28 1.54 -13.41
C LYS A 67 -13.20 2.75 -14.37
N ARG A 68 -13.48 3.96 -13.87
CA ARG A 68 -13.32 5.19 -14.68
C ARG A 68 -11.85 5.53 -14.93
N ILE A 69 -11.03 5.43 -13.89
CA ILE A 69 -9.58 5.68 -13.97
C ILE A 69 -8.92 4.74 -14.97
N THR A 70 -9.33 3.48 -15.02
CA THR A 70 -8.70 2.43 -15.85
C THR A 70 -9.41 2.17 -17.18
N ASP A 71 -10.41 2.95 -17.55
CA ASP A 71 -11.17 2.74 -18.79
C ASP A 71 -10.26 2.72 -20.03
N GLY A 72 -10.32 1.62 -20.79
CA GLY A 72 -9.46 1.40 -21.97
C GLY A 72 -8.01 1.02 -21.69
N LEU A 73 -7.61 0.81 -20.41
CA LEU A 73 -6.29 0.31 -20.05
C LEU A 73 -6.32 -1.21 -19.82
N GLU A 74 -5.19 -1.88 -20.04
CA GLU A 74 -5.02 -3.26 -19.62
C GLU A 74 -4.92 -3.33 -18.10
N THR A 75 -5.75 -4.18 -17.49
CA THR A 75 -5.86 -4.24 -16.02
C THR A 75 -5.95 -5.67 -15.52
N LYS A 76 -5.48 -5.89 -14.29
CA LYS A 76 -5.66 -7.15 -13.56
C LYS A 76 -6.12 -6.88 -12.13
N ILE A 77 -7.15 -7.58 -11.70
CA ILE A 77 -7.60 -7.58 -10.31
C ILE A 77 -7.24 -8.94 -9.71
N VAL A 78 -6.49 -8.94 -8.62
CA VAL A 78 -6.17 -10.14 -7.84
C VAL A 78 -6.91 -10.07 -6.51
N GLY A 79 -7.59 -11.15 -6.15
CA GLY A 79 -8.39 -11.27 -4.93
C GLY A 79 -9.72 -11.96 -5.21
N ASP A 80 -10.47 -12.26 -4.17
CA ASP A 80 -11.79 -12.90 -4.27
C ASP A 80 -12.83 -11.88 -4.74
N ASN A 81 -13.06 -11.84 -6.05
CA ASN A 81 -13.95 -10.90 -6.74
C ASN A 81 -14.92 -11.59 -7.72
N GLY A 82 -15.10 -12.91 -7.62
CA GLY A 82 -15.92 -13.68 -8.54
C GLY A 82 -15.36 -13.59 -9.97
N GLU A 83 -16.16 -13.11 -10.93
CA GLU A 83 -15.75 -12.99 -12.32
C GLU A 83 -14.73 -11.86 -12.59
N LEU A 84 -14.62 -10.89 -11.68
CA LEU A 84 -13.72 -9.74 -11.86
C LEU A 84 -12.25 -10.07 -11.57
N GLY A 85 -12.00 -11.09 -10.76
CA GLY A 85 -10.65 -11.50 -10.40
C GLY A 85 -10.66 -12.64 -9.39
N GLN A 86 -9.61 -13.44 -9.41
CA GLN A 86 -9.42 -14.58 -8.50
C GLN A 86 -8.28 -14.31 -7.54
N PRO A 87 -8.29 -14.88 -6.32
CA PRO A 87 -7.13 -14.85 -5.46
C PRO A 87 -5.94 -15.56 -6.12
N ALA A 88 -4.75 -15.09 -5.82
CA ALA A 88 -3.54 -15.81 -6.21
C ALA A 88 -3.52 -17.20 -5.57
N GLU A 89 -3.02 -18.20 -6.29
CA GLU A 89 -2.99 -19.60 -5.84
C GLU A 89 -2.07 -19.81 -4.62
N SER A 90 -1.07 -18.94 -4.47
CA SER A 90 -0.15 -18.91 -3.33
C SER A 90 0.41 -17.49 -3.13
N VAL A 91 1.12 -17.28 -2.02
CA VAL A 91 1.78 -16.00 -1.76
C VAL A 91 2.90 -15.74 -2.77
N GLU A 92 3.61 -16.77 -3.21
CA GLU A 92 4.64 -16.67 -4.25
C GLU A 92 4.03 -16.22 -5.56
N LYS A 93 2.83 -16.71 -5.91
CA LYS A 93 2.10 -16.25 -7.10
C LYS A 93 1.63 -14.81 -6.95
N LEU A 94 1.24 -14.38 -5.75
CA LEU A 94 0.93 -12.98 -5.49
C LEU A 94 2.17 -12.08 -5.67
N VAL A 95 3.33 -12.53 -5.22
CA VAL A 95 4.62 -11.83 -5.46
C VAL A 95 4.94 -11.74 -6.95
N GLU A 96 4.71 -12.81 -7.72
CA GLU A 96 4.85 -12.79 -9.18
C GLU A 96 3.92 -11.75 -9.81
N GLU A 97 2.64 -11.69 -9.38
CA GLU A 97 1.67 -10.70 -9.86
C GLU A 97 2.13 -9.26 -9.62
N TYR A 98 2.61 -8.97 -8.41
CA TYR A 98 3.19 -7.65 -8.15
C TYR A 98 4.38 -7.36 -9.07
N ASN A 99 5.27 -8.31 -9.27
CA ASN A 99 6.48 -8.11 -10.06
C ASN A 99 6.23 -8.04 -11.57
N THR A 100 5.14 -8.64 -12.07
CA THR A 100 4.79 -8.61 -13.49
C THR A 100 4.09 -7.30 -13.88
N ALA A 101 3.34 -6.69 -12.98
CA ALA A 101 2.63 -5.44 -13.27
C ALA A 101 3.57 -4.24 -13.38
N GLN A 102 3.32 -3.34 -14.32
CA GLN A 102 4.05 -2.07 -14.42
C GLN A 102 3.62 -1.04 -13.40
N VAL A 103 2.32 -0.99 -13.09
CA VAL A 103 1.74 -0.01 -12.17
C VAL A 103 0.83 -0.71 -11.17
N PHE A 104 0.95 -0.37 -9.91
CA PHE A 104 -0.01 -0.74 -8.88
C PHE A 104 -0.95 0.43 -8.59
N LEU A 105 -2.26 0.20 -8.73
CA LEU A 105 -3.30 1.19 -8.46
C LEU A 105 -4.14 0.79 -7.25
N ASN A 106 -4.19 1.66 -6.24
CA ASN A 106 -5.11 1.56 -5.11
C ASN A 106 -6.07 2.76 -5.10
N THR A 107 -7.36 2.49 -5.12
CA THR A 107 -8.41 3.53 -5.12
C THR A 107 -9.20 3.61 -3.82
N SER A 108 -8.73 2.96 -2.76
CA SER A 108 -9.44 2.92 -1.48
C SER A 108 -9.65 4.32 -0.90
N THR A 109 -10.88 4.62 -0.51
CA THR A 109 -11.27 5.88 0.15
C THR A 109 -11.33 5.77 1.66
N VAL A 110 -11.54 4.56 2.18
CA VAL A 110 -11.55 4.26 3.61
C VAL A 110 -10.78 2.96 3.83
N SER A 111 -9.49 3.07 4.10
CA SER A 111 -8.65 1.93 4.50
C SER A 111 -7.60 2.43 5.49
N PRO A 112 -7.63 1.97 6.75
CA PRO A 112 -6.66 2.41 7.74
C PRO A 112 -5.23 2.18 7.28
N VAL A 113 -4.94 0.97 6.78
CA VAL A 113 -3.64 0.58 6.19
C VAL A 113 -3.90 -0.38 5.03
N PRO A 114 -3.65 0.02 3.79
CA PRO A 114 -3.75 -0.90 2.66
C PRO A 114 -2.50 -1.78 2.59
N THR A 115 -2.55 -2.98 3.16
CA THR A 115 -1.40 -3.91 3.17
C THR A 115 -0.91 -4.25 1.76
N ALA A 116 -1.82 -4.41 0.80
CA ALA A 116 -1.48 -4.62 -0.60
C ALA A 116 -0.64 -3.47 -1.20
N LEU A 117 -0.83 -2.23 -0.74
CA LEU A 117 0.01 -1.09 -1.13
C LEU A 117 1.44 -1.27 -0.60
N LEU A 118 1.60 -1.66 0.68
CA LEU A 118 2.91 -1.91 1.27
C LEU A 118 3.64 -3.07 0.58
N GLU A 119 2.91 -4.13 0.23
CA GLU A 119 3.44 -5.29 -0.51
C GLU A 119 3.92 -4.88 -1.92
N ALA A 120 3.12 -4.11 -2.66
CA ALA A 120 3.49 -3.59 -3.97
C ALA A 120 4.73 -2.67 -3.91
N MET A 121 4.77 -1.76 -2.93
CA MET A 121 5.94 -0.92 -2.66
C MET A 121 7.17 -1.76 -2.33
N SER A 122 7.00 -2.81 -1.53
CA SER A 122 8.06 -3.74 -1.17
C SER A 122 8.61 -4.49 -2.39
N CYS A 123 7.77 -4.83 -3.36
CA CYS A 123 8.18 -5.40 -4.65
C CYS A 123 8.78 -4.36 -5.61
N GLY A 124 8.93 -3.10 -5.19
CA GLY A 124 9.50 -2.04 -6.02
C GLY A 124 8.60 -1.60 -7.17
N ARG A 125 7.28 -1.72 -7.01
CA ARG A 125 6.33 -1.27 -8.04
C ARG A 125 6.10 0.22 -8.00
N ALA A 126 5.86 0.80 -9.17
CA ALA A 126 5.40 2.18 -9.29
C ALA A 126 3.95 2.28 -8.78
N ILE A 127 3.71 3.18 -7.84
CA ILE A 127 2.46 3.31 -7.11
C ILE A 127 1.66 4.50 -7.61
N VAL A 128 0.35 4.27 -7.84
CA VAL A 128 -0.67 5.31 -7.94
C VAL A 128 -1.76 5.02 -6.91
N THR A 129 -2.10 5.98 -6.07
CA THR A 129 -3.07 5.74 -5.00
C THR A 129 -3.86 6.98 -4.62
N THR A 130 -4.98 6.79 -3.93
CA THR A 130 -5.74 7.88 -3.29
C THR A 130 -4.98 8.48 -2.12
N ALA A 131 -5.25 9.76 -1.83
CA ALA A 131 -4.67 10.49 -0.69
C ALA A 131 -5.59 10.41 0.53
N THR A 132 -5.89 9.19 1.01
CA THR A 132 -6.85 8.96 2.08
C THR A 132 -6.24 8.22 3.27
N CYS A 133 -6.81 8.41 4.46
CA CYS A 133 -6.39 7.77 5.70
C CYS A 133 -4.88 7.93 5.94
N MET A 134 -4.17 6.86 6.23
CA MET A 134 -2.72 6.92 6.47
C MET A 134 -1.87 6.96 5.19
N ILE A 135 -2.46 6.83 3.99
CA ILE A 135 -1.68 6.77 2.74
C ILE A 135 -0.72 7.97 2.58
N PRO A 136 -1.10 9.23 2.92
CA PRO A 136 -0.17 10.36 2.89
C PRO A 136 1.01 10.28 3.86
N GLU A 137 0.95 9.40 4.88
CA GLU A 137 2.08 9.11 5.76
C GLU A 137 3.12 8.24 5.04
N ILE A 138 2.68 7.35 4.13
CA ILE A 138 3.48 6.36 3.42
C ILE A 138 3.97 6.88 2.07
N VAL A 139 3.05 7.41 1.24
CA VAL A 139 3.34 7.82 -0.12
C VAL A 139 3.50 9.34 -0.21
N LYS A 140 4.65 9.77 -0.71
CA LYS A 140 4.97 11.19 -0.99
C LYS A 140 4.89 11.44 -2.49
N ASN A 141 3.99 12.34 -2.89
CA ASN A 141 3.68 12.58 -4.29
C ASN A 141 4.90 12.96 -5.12
N GLY A 142 5.20 12.19 -6.17
CA GLY A 142 6.35 12.38 -7.06
C GLY A 142 7.71 11.96 -6.50
N GLU A 143 7.77 11.44 -5.25
CA GLU A 143 9.00 10.98 -4.62
C GLU A 143 9.08 9.44 -4.60
N ASN A 144 8.08 8.75 -4.05
CA ASN A 144 8.00 7.29 -3.95
C ASN A 144 6.69 6.71 -4.49
N GLY A 145 5.91 7.51 -5.23
CA GLY A 145 4.64 7.17 -5.86
C GLY A 145 3.87 8.42 -6.23
N PHE A 146 2.69 8.22 -6.82
CA PHE A 146 1.75 9.30 -7.08
C PHE A 146 0.49 9.15 -6.24
N ILE A 147 -0.03 10.26 -5.72
CA ILE A 147 -1.16 10.30 -4.79
C ILE A 147 -2.07 11.47 -5.15
N SER A 148 -3.37 11.21 -5.31
CA SER A 148 -4.40 12.23 -5.52
C SER A 148 -5.77 11.69 -5.11
N ASN A 149 -6.73 12.58 -4.83
CA ASN A 149 -8.15 12.24 -4.70
C ASN A 149 -8.96 12.64 -5.95
N ASP A 150 -8.30 13.16 -6.98
CA ASP A 150 -8.89 13.46 -8.27
C ASP A 150 -8.69 12.30 -9.24
N GLU A 151 -9.77 11.80 -9.85
CA GLU A 151 -9.73 10.63 -10.73
C GLU A 151 -9.00 10.92 -12.05
N GLU A 152 -9.08 12.17 -12.57
CA GLU A 152 -8.38 12.56 -13.80
C GLU A 152 -6.86 12.63 -13.55
N GLU A 153 -6.45 13.17 -12.41
CA GLU A 153 -5.03 13.16 -12.01
C GLU A 153 -4.52 11.73 -11.82
N LEU A 154 -5.28 10.86 -11.12
CA LEU A 154 -4.90 9.45 -10.93
C LEU A 154 -4.75 8.74 -12.28
N ARG A 155 -5.68 8.97 -13.22
CA ARG A 155 -5.58 8.44 -14.58
C ARG A 155 -4.32 8.95 -15.28
N GLY A 156 -4.06 10.25 -15.24
CA GLY A 156 -2.86 10.86 -15.82
C GLY A 156 -1.57 10.25 -15.28
N TYR A 157 -1.49 10.00 -13.97
CA TYR A 157 -0.35 9.35 -13.36
C TYR A 157 -0.18 7.89 -13.81
N VAL A 158 -1.27 7.14 -13.92
CA VAL A 158 -1.22 5.77 -14.46
C VAL A 158 -0.68 5.77 -15.89
N GLU A 159 -1.24 6.60 -16.77
CA GLU A 159 -0.80 6.71 -18.17
C GLU A 159 0.66 7.18 -18.28
N GLN A 160 1.09 8.13 -17.46
CA GLN A 160 2.48 8.57 -17.38
C GLN A 160 3.41 7.42 -17.02
N LEU A 161 3.07 6.65 -15.99
CA LEU A 161 3.90 5.54 -15.54
C LEU A 161 3.91 4.38 -16.52
N LEU A 162 2.84 4.10 -17.24
CA LEU A 162 2.83 3.09 -18.31
C LEU A 162 3.73 3.51 -19.48
N GLY A 163 3.85 4.80 -19.76
CA GLY A 163 4.65 5.34 -20.86
C GLY A 163 6.10 5.67 -20.54
N ASP A 164 6.49 5.72 -19.25
CA ASP A 164 7.83 6.18 -18.82
C ASP A 164 8.50 5.16 -17.89
N GLU A 165 9.33 4.29 -18.46
CA GLU A 165 10.06 3.25 -17.75
C GLU A 165 11.08 3.80 -16.75
N GLU A 166 11.76 4.90 -17.09
CA GLU A 166 12.76 5.50 -16.20
C GLU A 166 12.09 6.05 -14.94
N LEU A 167 10.97 6.77 -15.10
CA LEU A 167 10.19 7.28 -13.98
C LEU A 167 9.60 6.14 -13.15
N ARG A 168 9.06 5.10 -13.81
CA ARG A 168 8.55 3.89 -13.16
C ARG A 168 9.58 3.24 -12.25
N THR A 169 10.78 3.03 -12.79
CA THR A 169 11.90 2.43 -12.06
C THR A 169 12.35 3.31 -10.90
N LYS A 170 12.46 4.62 -11.12
CA LYS A 170 12.85 5.58 -10.08
C LYS A 170 11.87 5.56 -8.91
N LEU A 171 10.57 5.69 -9.17
CA LEU A 171 9.56 5.74 -8.13
C LEU A 171 9.40 4.38 -7.43
N GLY A 172 9.48 3.28 -8.17
CA GLY A 172 9.43 1.93 -7.60
C GLY A 172 10.60 1.65 -6.65
N ASN A 173 11.81 2.05 -7.00
CA ASN A 173 12.98 1.94 -6.12
C ASN A 173 12.79 2.77 -4.84
N ALA A 174 12.33 4.01 -4.96
CA ALA A 174 12.08 4.86 -3.81
C ALA A 174 10.93 4.33 -2.92
N ALA A 175 9.89 3.73 -3.53
CA ALA A 175 8.83 3.04 -2.81
C ALA A 175 9.40 1.88 -1.96
N ARG A 176 10.26 1.05 -2.55
CA ARG A 176 10.91 -0.04 -1.82
C ARG A 176 11.81 0.47 -0.68
N GLU A 177 12.59 1.51 -0.91
CA GLU A 177 13.43 2.11 0.14
C GLU A 177 12.58 2.58 1.33
N THR A 178 11.42 3.17 1.09
CA THR A 178 10.47 3.54 2.14
C THR A 178 10.05 2.32 2.97
N ILE A 179 9.73 1.19 2.33
CA ILE A 179 9.36 -0.03 3.06
C ILE A 179 10.52 -0.56 3.88
N LEU A 180 11.73 -0.62 3.33
CA LEU A 180 12.90 -1.14 4.03
C LEU A 180 13.26 -0.30 5.26
N ASN A 181 13.07 1.01 5.19
CA ASN A 181 13.42 1.95 6.25
C ASN A 181 12.32 2.06 7.33
N ASP A 182 11.04 2.10 6.95
CA ASP A 182 9.98 2.53 7.85
C ASP A 182 8.89 1.47 8.09
N PHE A 183 8.75 0.47 7.19
CA PHE A 183 7.65 -0.51 7.22
C PHE A 183 8.11 -1.96 7.13
N SER A 184 9.38 -2.24 7.44
CA SER A 184 9.88 -3.62 7.46
C SER A 184 9.34 -4.41 8.66
N GLU A 185 9.25 -5.74 8.52
CA GLU A 185 8.93 -6.64 9.63
C GLU A 185 9.82 -6.38 10.85
N LYS A 186 11.11 -6.11 10.63
CA LYS A 186 12.05 -5.80 11.70
C LYS A 186 11.63 -4.54 12.46
N MET A 187 11.27 -3.46 11.78
CA MET A 187 10.82 -2.21 12.41
C MET A 187 9.54 -2.45 13.24
N PHE A 188 8.62 -3.23 12.72
CA PHE A 188 7.39 -3.61 13.43
C PHE A 188 7.70 -4.37 14.74
N ILE A 189 8.58 -5.38 14.67
CA ILE A 189 8.97 -6.18 15.83
C ILE A 189 9.71 -5.31 16.86
N ASP A 190 10.67 -4.50 16.43
CA ASP A 190 11.43 -3.62 17.30
C ASP A 190 10.52 -2.60 18.01
N SER A 191 9.56 -2.02 17.29
CA SER A 191 8.60 -1.07 17.87
C SER A 191 7.73 -1.73 18.96
N TRP A 192 7.22 -2.94 18.71
CA TRP A 192 6.47 -3.67 19.73
C TRP A 192 7.32 -4.07 20.93
N ASN A 193 8.56 -4.50 20.73
CA ASN A 193 9.47 -4.82 21.83
C ASN A 193 9.71 -3.60 22.72
N ASN A 194 9.94 -2.44 22.14
CA ASN A 194 10.12 -1.18 22.89
C ASN A 194 8.88 -0.84 23.75
N ILE A 195 7.67 -1.08 23.21
CA ILE A 195 6.43 -0.87 23.97
C ILE A 195 6.30 -1.86 25.12
N PHE A 196 6.61 -3.13 24.90
CA PHE A 196 6.56 -4.14 25.96
C PHE A 196 7.59 -3.85 27.05
N ASP A 197 8.81 -3.48 26.67
CA ASP A 197 9.86 -3.10 27.64
C ASP A 197 9.42 -1.89 28.48
N ALA A 198 8.82 -0.88 27.84
CA ALA A 198 8.27 0.28 28.54
C ALA A 198 7.10 -0.08 29.47
N ALA A 199 6.20 -0.97 29.05
CA ALA A 199 5.04 -1.38 29.82
C ALA A 199 5.41 -2.26 31.04
N TYR A 200 6.40 -3.12 30.89
CA TYR A 200 6.83 -4.05 31.94
C TYR A 200 8.01 -3.56 32.75
N GLY A 201 8.66 -2.46 32.37
CA GLY A 201 9.76 -1.84 33.10
C GLY A 201 11.05 -2.67 33.07
N VAL A 202 11.32 -3.35 31.94
CA VAL A 202 12.52 -4.18 31.76
C VAL A 202 13.61 -3.36 31.06
#